data_fd4a9ba6df206284e68bfe69c7a8a24f
#
_entry.id   fd4a9ba6df206284e68bfe69c7a8a24f
#
_cell.length_a   1.000
_cell.length_b   1.000
_cell.length_c   1.000
_cell.angle_alpha   90.00
_cell.angle_beta   90.00
_cell.angle_gamma   90.00
#
_symmetry.space_group_name_H-M   'P 1'
#
loop_
_entity.id
_entity.type
_entity.pdbx_description
1 polymer ?
#
loop_
_entity_poly.entity_id
_entity_poly.type
_entity_poly.pdbx_seq_one_letter_code
_entity_poly.pdbx_strand_id
1 'polypeptide(L)'
;MNLFLELRKHGKLAEKRHPMYEKSKIGKFWMYFMSVFWAAYLIFFGTTFAFAFDGGAREAYHVMNSGLIFVLALDFLMRLPFLKTPTQEVKPYLLLPVKRSRLIDFLLLRSGLNSFNLLWLFLFVPFAIITVTKFYGVAGVLTYCIGIWLLIIFNNYWYLLCRTLMDERIWWFLLPVALYGGIAAALFIPDNSPIFAFSVNLGEGFITGNILTFIGVLLAIFIMWFINRSIMQRLVYNELNKVEDTTVQVKTVSEYKFLDRYGEIGEYIRLELKLLLRNKVCKKSLYNITAVVLAFSLIISFSDLYEGGSRDFFVLYNYIIFGILFLSPLMSYEGNYIDGLMSRKESIYSLLRAKYILYSLALIIPFILMIPGMVTGRVSALQCISWLIFVPGCVYFCMFQLAVYNNKTLNLNAKMTGRQNVGTGLQNLISAGAFGVPLLLMFGLKAMVGKEVTPWILIGIGLAFIITSRWWLRNVYHRFMKRRYKNMEGFHDSRQK
;
A
#
# COMPACT_ATOMS: atom_id res chain seq x y z
N MET A 1 -29.47 25.45 -14.49
CA MET A 1 -28.17 25.40 -13.84
C MET A 1 -27.53 24.06 -14.06
N ASN A 2 -26.26 24.00 -14.47
CA ASN A 2 -25.66 22.75 -14.95
C ASN A 2 -25.19 21.92 -13.75
N LEU A 3 -25.95 20.88 -13.36
CA LEU A 3 -25.68 20.00 -12.21
C LEU A 3 -24.22 19.54 -12.14
N PHE A 4 -23.62 19.23 -13.30
CA PHE A 4 -22.22 18.80 -13.39
C PHE A 4 -21.24 19.88 -12.94
N LEU A 5 -21.49 21.14 -13.23
CA LEU A 5 -20.64 22.27 -12.79
C LEU A 5 -20.71 22.46 -11.28
N GLU A 6 -21.89 22.30 -10.70
CA GLU A 6 -22.07 22.41 -9.26
C GLU A 6 -21.39 21.27 -8.52
N LEU A 7 -21.58 20.03 -8.95
CA LEU A 7 -20.90 18.87 -8.37
C LEU A 7 -19.37 19.00 -8.48
N ARG A 8 -18.87 19.58 -9.60
CA ARG A 8 -17.44 19.88 -9.76
C ARG A 8 -16.96 20.95 -8.76
N LYS A 9 -17.72 22.00 -8.53
CA LYS A 9 -17.41 23.04 -7.53
C LYS A 9 -17.37 22.43 -6.12
N HIS A 10 -18.36 21.61 -5.76
CA HIS A 10 -18.40 20.91 -4.47
C HIS A 10 -17.20 19.99 -4.28
N GLY A 11 -16.83 19.22 -5.29
CA GLY A 11 -15.64 18.37 -5.26
C GLY A 11 -14.36 19.17 -5.02
N LYS A 12 -14.15 20.31 -5.72
CA LYS A 12 -13.01 21.20 -5.50
C LYS A 12 -12.99 21.83 -4.11
N LEU A 13 -14.16 22.18 -3.57
CA LEU A 13 -14.28 22.73 -2.21
C LEU A 13 -13.96 21.66 -1.16
N ALA A 14 -14.43 20.42 -1.35
CA ALA A 14 -14.13 19.29 -0.48
C ALA A 14 -12.62 18.98 -0.48
N GLU A 15 -11.96 19.01 -1.63
CA GLU A 15 -10.52 18.89 -1.74
C GLU A 15 -9.77 19.98 -0.99
N LYS A 16 -10.14 21.25 -1.18
CA LYS A 16 -9.51 22.40 -0.49
C LYS A 16 -9.66 22.36 1.04
N ARG A 17 -10.82 21.87 1.53
CA ARG A 17 -11.13 21.76 2.97
C ARG A 17 -10.65 20.43 3.58
N HIS A 18 -9.95 19.62 2.83
CA HIS A 18 -9.42 18.37 3.37
C HIS A 18 -8.40 18.68 4.48
N PRO A 19 -8.48 18.02 5.67
CA PRO A 19 -7.63 18.34 6.82
C PRO A 19 -6.12 18.31 6.54
N MET A 20 -5.71 17.57 5.52
CA MET A 20 -4.33 17.47 5.05
C MET A 20 -3.85 18.81 4.44
N TYR A 21 -4.76 19.59 3.83
CA TYR A 21 -4.43 20.88 3.23
C TYR A 21 -4.52 22.05 4.25
N GLU A 22 -5.40 21.95 5.23
CA GLU A 22 -5.62 23.05 6.19
C GLU A 22 -4.54 23.12 7.28
N LYS A 23 -4.03 21.97 7.75
CA LYS A 23 -3.25 21.89 9.00
C LYS A 23 -1.73 22.00 8.86
N SER A 24 -1.15 21.92 7.66
CA SER A 24 0.32 21.88 7.53
C SER A 24 0.82 22.51 6.23
N LYS A 25 1.49 23.65 6.32
CA LYS A 25 2.23 24.25 5.19
C LYS A 25 3.30 23.29 4.65
N ILE A 26 3.96 22.55 5.56
CA ILE A 26 4.98 21.53 5.23
C ILE A 26 4.34 20.37 4.46
N GLY A 27 3.14 19.92 4.84
CA GLY A 27 2.43 18.85 4.12
C GLY A 27 2.06 19.25 2.68
N LYS A 28 1.68 20.51 2.45
CA LYS A 28 1.44 21.04 1.09
C LYS A 28 2.74 21.05 0.28
N PHE A 29 3.81 21.59 0.86
CA PHE A 29 5.12 21.62 0.21
C PHE A 29 5.58 20.23 -0.21
N TRP A 30 5.54 19.25 0.70
CA TRP A 30 5.91 17.86 0.41
C TRP A 30 5.08 17.24 -0.71
N MET A 31 3.79 17.51 -0.75
CA MET A 31 2.92 16.98 -1.80
C MET A 31 3.25 17.56 -3.17
N TYR A 32 3.46 18.88 -3.27
CA TYR A 32 3.90 19.50 -4.53
C TYR A 32 5.29 19.05 -4.93
N PHE A 33 6.23 18.99 -3.98
CA PHE A 33 7.58 18.48 -4.20
C PHE A 33 7.55 17.05 -4.75
N MET A 34 6.79 16.14 -4.13
CA MET A 34 6.65 14.77 -4.60
C MET A 34 6.00 14.69 -5.99
N SER A 35 5.01 15.53 -6.28
CA SER A 35 4.39 15.55 -7.62
C SER A 35 5.37 15.98 -8.69
N VAL A 36 6.16 17.02 -8.43
CA VAL A 36 7.21 17.51 -9.36
C VAL A 36 8.34 16.49 -9.47
N PHE A 37 8.76 15.90 -8.36
CA PHE A 37 9.79 14.86 -8.32
C PHE A 37 9.41 13.66 -9.18
N TRP A 38 8.19 13.13 -9.04
CA TRP A 38 7.73 12.01 -9.85
C TRP A 38 7.59 12.37 -11.34
N ALA A 39 7.13 13.57 -11.65
CA ALA A 39 7.07 14.03 -13.03
C ALA A 39 8.47 14.13 -13.65
N ALA A 40 9.43 14.77 -12.96
CA ALA A 40 10.82 14.86 -13.39
C ALA A 40 11.49 13.48 -13.53
N TYR A 41 11.22 12.57 -12.59
CA TYR A 41 11.72 11.20 -12.64
C TYR A 41 11.19 10.43 -13.86
N LEU A 42 9.90 10.55 -14.18
CA LEU A 42 9.31 9.92 -15.36
C LEU A 42 9.85 10.52 -16.66
N ILE A 43 10.06 11.83 -16.72
CA ILE A 43 10.71 12.49 -17.88
C ILE A 43 12.13 11.96 -18.06
N PHE A 44 12.91 11.91 -16.99
CA PHE A 44 14.27 11.37 -17.00
C PHE A 44 14.27 9.90 -17.48
N PHE A 45 13.34 9.10 -16.96
CA PHE A 45 13.24 7.69 -17.37
C PHE A 45 12.86 7.53 -18.82
N GLY A 46 11.89 8.31 -19.33
CA GLY A 46 11.47 8.31 -20.73
C GLY A 46 12.58 8.71 -21.68
N THR A 47 13.37 9.73 -21.33
CA THR A 47 14.53 10.15 -22.14
C THR A 47 15.64 9.11 -22.11
N THR A 48 15.95 8.53 -20.93
CA THR A 48 16.97 7.49 -20.79
C THR A 48 16.60 6.24 -21.60
N PHE A 49 15.35 5.80 -21.56
CA PHE A 49 14.86 4.67 -22.37
C PHE A 49 15.00 4.95 -23.88
N ALA A 50 14.68 6.17 -24.32
CA ALA A 50 14.81 6.54 -25.72
C ALA A 50 16.26 6.40 -26.23
N PHE A 51 17.24 6.81 -25.42
CA PHE A 51 18.67 6.72 -25.78
C PHE A 51 19.24 5.32 -25.56
N ALA A 52 18.78 4.58 -24.55
CA ALA A 52 19.32 3.26 -24.23
C ALA A 52 19.07 2.22 -25.35
N PHE A 53 17.99 2.38 -26.10
CA PHE A 53 17.64 1.48 -27.19
C PHE A 53 17.87 2.08 -28.59
N ASP A 54 18.46 3.28 -28.67
CA ASP A 54 18.82 3.90 -29.95
C ASP A 54 20.02 3.16 -30.56
N GLY A 55 19.85 2.60 -31.77
CA GLY A 55 20.87 1.80 -32.44
C GLY A 55 20.91 0.31 -32.10
N GLY A 56 19.94 -0.21 -31.35
CA GLY A 56 19.78 -1.65 -31.09
C GLY A 56 19.26 -2.43 -32.31
N ALA A 57 19.20 -3.76 -32.18
CA ALA A 57 18.68 -4.68 -33.22
C ALA A 57 17.17 -4.46 -33.51
N ARG A 58 16.46 -3.84 -32.61
CA ARG A 58 15.03 -3.42 -32.76
C ARG A 58 14.91 -1.95 -32.46
N GLU A 59 14.03 -1.26 -33.17
CA GLU A 59 13.76 0.15 -32.94
C GLU A 59 13.20 0.39 -31.52
N ALA A 60 13.63 1.48 -30.86
CA ALA A 60 13.30 1.77 -29.46
C ALA A 60 11.79 1.76 -29.17
N TYR A 61 10.95 2.20 -30.13
CA TYR A 61 9.50 2.21 -29.92
C TYR A 61 8.87 0.79 -29.95
N HIS A 62 9.45 -0.20 -30.66
CA HIS A 62 9.01 -1.60 -30.59
C HIS A 62 9.25 -2.18 -29.18
N VAL A 63 10.44 -1.90 -28.61
CA VAL A 63 10.77 -2.34 -27.26
C VAL A 63 9.82 -1.73 -26.24
N MET A 64 9.56 -0.41 -26.35
CA MET A 64 8.64 0.27 -25.45
C MET A 64 7.20 -0.25 -25.59
N ASN A 65 6.75 -0.50 -26.83
CA ASN A 65 5.41 -1.02 -27.09
C ASN A 65 5.24 -2.46 -26.56
N SER A 66 6.27 -3.29 -26.63
CA SER A 66 6.23 -4.63 -25.98
C SER A 66 6.03 -4.55 -24.47
N GLY A 67 6.56 -3.49 -23.83
CA GLY A 67 6.43 -3.22 -22.42
C GLY A 67 5.12 -2.55 -21.96
N LEU A 68 4.22 -2.13 -22.86
CA LEU A 68 2.99 -1.41 -22.51
C LEU A 68 2.11 -2.16 -21.50
N ILE A 69 2.00 -3.46 -21.64
CA ILE A 69 1.22 -4.30 -20.70
C ILE A 69 1.78 -4.20 -19.28
N PHE A 70 3.11 -4.16 -19.11
CA PHE A 70 3.73 -4.00 -17.80
C PHE A 70 3.51 -2.59 -17.23
N VAL A 71 3.54 -1.58 -18.08
CA VAL A 71 3.20 -0.21 -17.66
C VAL A 71 1.74 -0.15 -17.18
N LEU A 72 0.81 -0.81 -17.85
CA LEU A 72 -0.59 -0.89 -17.39
C LEU A 72 -0.74 -1.65 -16.07
N ALA A 73 -0.01 -2.75 -15.90
CA ALA A 73 0.00 -3.49 -14.65
C ALA A 73 0.58 -2.66 -13.51
N LEU A 74 1.67 -1.94 -13.75
CA LEU A 74 2.28 -1.03 -12.77
C LEU A 74 1.34 0.13 -12.43
N ASP A 75 0.69 0.74 -13.43
CA ASP A 75 -0.33 1.78 -13.22
C ASP A 75 -1.48 1.28 -12.34
N PHE A 76 -1.98 0.06 -12.59
CA PHE A 76 -3.00 -0.56 -11.75
C PHE A 76 -2.54 -0.69 -10.29
N LEU A 77 -1.33 -1.21 -10.06
CA LEU A 77 -0.77 -1.35 -8.72
C LEU A 77 -0.58 -0.01 -8.01
N MET A 78 -0.08 1.00 -8.74
CA MET A 78 0.10 2.35 -8.19
C MET A 78 -1.23 3.01 -7.80
N ARG A 79 -2.34 2.69 -8.47
CA ARG A 79 -3.67 3.25 -8.15
C ARG A 79 -4.23 2.72 -6.84
N LEU A 80 -3.89 1.49 -6.44
CA LEU A 80 -4.44 0.84 -5.24
C LEU A 80 -4.31 1.69 -3.96
N PRO A 81 -3.15 2.29 -3.61
CA PRO A 81 -3.01 3.11 -2.42
C PRO A 81 -3.51 4.56 -2.58
N PHE A 82 -3.58 5.10 -3.81
CA PHE A 82 -3.79 6.53 -4.03
C PHE A 82 -5.22 6.93 -4.35
N LEU A 83 -6.00 6.07 -5.00
CA LEU A 83 -7.34 6.43 -5.46
C LEU A 83 -8.44 5.91 -4.51
N LYS A 84 -9.42 6.77 -4.24
CA LYS A 84 -10.64 6.41 -3.52
C LYS A 84 -11.66 5.80 -4.47
N THR A 85 -12.54 4.95 -3.93
CA THR A 85 -13.67 4.44 -4.70
C THR A 85 -14.76 5.50 -4.84
N PRO A 86 -15.35 5.68 -6.03
CA PRO A 86 -16.46 6.61 -6.21
C PRO A 86 -17.67 6.32 -5.33
N THR A 87 -17.89 5.07 -4.92
CA THR A 87 -18.97 4.70 -4.00
C THR A 87 -18.88 5.42 -2.65
N GLN A 88 -17.68 5.76 -2.19
CA GLN A 88 -17.49 6.54 -0.96
C GLN A 88 -17.84 8.01 -1.15
N GLU A 89 -17.69 8.53 -2.37
CA GLU A 89 -18.02 9.92 -2.72
C GLU A 89 -19.53 10.14 -2.92
N VAL A 90 -20.30 9.07 -3.18
CA VAL A 90 -21.76 9.14 -3.40
C VAL A 90 -22.51 9.43 -2.09
N LYS A 91 -22.06 8.92 -0.95
CA LYS A 91 -22.79 8.97 0.33
C LYS A 91 -23.32 10.36 0.72
N PRO A 92 -22.54 11.46 0.66
CA PRO A 92 -23.02 12.79 1.01
C PRO A 92 -24.15 13.31 0.11
N TYR A 93 -24.21 12.82 -1.13
CA TYR A 93 -25.17 13.28 -2.15
C TYR A 93 -26.47 12.44 -2.19
N LEU A 94 -26.53 11.31 -1.47
CA LEU A 94 -27.73 10.43 -1.47
C LEU A 94 -28.96 11.10 -0.87
N LEU A 95 -28.77 12.09 0.01
CA LEU A 95 -29.85 12.87 0.62
C LEU A 95 -30.36 14.01 -0.26
N LEU A 96 -29.65 14.32 -1.36
CA LEU A 96 -30.05 15.39 -2.26
C LEU A 96 -31.06 14.89 -3.30
N PRO A 97 -31.99 15.74 -3.79
CA PRO A 97 -32.99 15.40 -4.81
C PRO A 97 -32.36 15.31 -6.21
N VAL A 98 -31.29 14.50 -6.35
CA VAL A 98 -30.57 14.28 -7.60
C VAL A 98 -30.77 12.84 -8.06
N LYS A 99 -31.06 12.65 -9.35
CA LYS A 99 -31.17 11.30 -9.93
C LYS A 99 -29.82 10.57 -9.78
N ARG A 100 -29.84 9.43 -9.07
CA ARG A 100 -28.64 8.63 -8.75
C ARG A 100 -27.82 8.24 -9.98
N SER A 101 -28.48 7.91 -11.09
CA SER A 101 -27.79 7.62 -12.36
C SER A 101 -26.91 8.77 -12.83
N ARG A 102 -27.41 10.01 -12.77
CA ARG A 102 -26.63 11.20 -13.17
C ARG A 102 -25.44 11.46 -12.25
N LEU A 103 -25.58 11.15 -10.97
CA LEU A 103 -24.49 11.26 -10.00
C LEU A 103 -23.39 10.25 -10.32
N ILE A 104 -23.76 8.99 -10.62
CA ILE A 104 -22.81 7.93 -10.98
C ILE A 104 -22.12 8.29 -12.30
N ASP A 105 -22.86 8.76 -13.30
CA ASP A 105 -22.30 9.18 -14.59
C ASP A 105 -21.28 10.32 -14.41
N PHE A 106 -21.58 11.30 -13.53
CA PHE A 106 -20.63 12.36 -13.18
C PHE A 106 -19.36 11.82 -12.51
N LEU A 107 -19.48 10.90 -11.57
CA LEU A 107 -18.33 10.33 -10.86
C LEU A 107 -17.43 9.49 -11.78
N LEU A 108 -18.04 8.73 -12.68
CA LEU A 108 -17.29 7.96 -13.69
C LEU A 108 -16.54 8.89 -14.66
N LEU A 109 -17.20 9.94 -15.14
CA LEU A 109 -16.58 10.93 -16.02
C LEU A 109 -15.44 11.68 -15.32
N ARG A 110 -15.65 12.08 -14.07
CA ARG A 110 -14.61 12.69 -13.24
C ARG A 110 -13.42 11.76 -13.02
N SER A 111 -13.65 10.46 -12.81
CA SER A 111 -12.60 9.47 -12.67
C SER A 111 -11.76 9.33 -13.95
N GLY A 112 -12.41 9.29 -15.12
CA GLY A 112 -11.74 9.24 -16.43
C GLY A 112 -10.87 10.48 -16.71
N LEU A 113 -11.32 11.66 -16.27
CA LEU A 113 -10.62 12.95 -16.45
C LEU A 113 -9.71 13.33 -15.26
N ASN A 114 -9.35 12.37 -14.41
CA ASN A 114 -8.48 12.63 -13.28
C ASN A 114 -7.05 12.96 -13.72
N SER A 115 -6.39 13.91 -13.03
CA SER A 115 -4.99 14.28 -13.25
C SER A 115 -4.02 13.10 -13.15
N PHE A 116 -4.37 12.06 -12.39
CA PHE A 116 -3.57 10.84 -12.27
C PHE A 116 -3.42 10.12 -13.63
N ASN A 117 -4.42 10.23 -14.51
CA ASN A 117 -4.38 9.64 -15.85
C ASN A 117 -3.41 10.36 -16.81
N LEU A 118 -2.89 11.53 -16.42
CA LEU A 118 -1.87 12.27 -17.17
C LEU A 118 -0.44 11.93 -16.71
N LEU A 119 -0.29 11.20 -15.59
CA LEU A 119 1.02 10.94 -14.99
C LEU A 119 1.97 10.24 -15.97
N TRP A 120 1.50 9.22 -16.65
CA TRP A 120 2.30 8.44 -17.59
C TRP A 120 2.70 9.21 -18.85
N LEU A 121 1.98 10.28 -19.20
CA LEU A 121 2.37 11.13 -20.34
C LEU A 121 3.73 11.81 -20.09
N PHE A 122 4.12 12.05 -18.83
CA PHE A 122 5.46 12.56 -18.51
C PHE A 122 6.58 11.60 -18.91
N LEU A 123 6.30 10.30 -19.06
CA LEU A 123 7.24 9.31 -19.56
C LEU A 123 7.12 9.17 -21.09
N PHE A 124 5.90 9.02 -21.61
CA PHE A 124 5.69 8.71 -23.01
C PHE A 124 5.91 9.88 -23.96
N VAL A 125 5.61 11.13 -23.56
CA VAL A 125 5.82 12.31 -24.41
C VAL A 125 7.29 12.54 -24.75
N PRO A 126 8.24 12.65 -23.77
CA PRO A 126 9.64 12.82 -24.10
C PRO A 126 10.20 11.61 -24.87
N PHE A 127 9.79 10.40 -24.53
CA PHE A 127 10.15 9.21 -25.28
C PHE A 127 9.71 9.30 -26.75
N ALA A 128 8.44 9.63 -26.99
CA ALA A 128 7.88 9.73 -28.34
C ALA A 128 8.53 10.84 -29.17
N ILE A 129 8.85 11.98 -28.55
CA ILE A 129 9.56 13.08 -29.22
C ILE A 129 10.93 12.63 -29.71
N ILE A 130 11.67 11.82 -28.95
CA ILE A 130 13.02 11.40 -29.33
C ILE A 130 12.99 10.26 -30.35
N THR A 131 12.08 9.28 -30.19
CA THR A 131 12.08 8.05 -30.99
C THR A 131 11.09 8.07 -32.13
N VAL A 132 9.80 8.36 -31.86
CA VAL A 132 8.73 8.28 -32.86
C VAL A 132 8.87 9.38 -33.93
N THR A 133 9.36 10.59 -33.55
CA THR A 133 9.56 11.69 -34.50
C THR A 133 10.51 11.31 -35.64
N LYS A 134 11.52 10.47 -35.37
CA LYS A 134 12.51 10.05 -36.40
C LYS A 134 11.86 9.29 -37.57
N PHE A 135 10.80 8.52 -37.31
CA PHE A 135 10.20 7.61 -38.27
C PHE A 135 8.82 8.10 -38.80
N TYR A 136 8.03 8.74 -37.92
CA TYR A 136 6.62 9.08 -38.22
C TYR A 136 6.32 10.58 -38.06
N GLY A 137 7.32 11.40 -37.80
CA GLY A 137 7.15 12.84 -37.61
C GLY A 137 6.26 13.24 -36.45
N VAL A 138 5.86 14.51 -36.39
CA VAL A 138 5.07 15.08 -35.29
C VAL A 138 3.66 14.48 -35.20
N ALA A 139 3.07 14.13 -36.34
CA ALA A 139 1.73 13.51 -36.37
C ALA A 139 1.73 12.16 -35.63
N GLY A 140 2.75 11.32 -35.86
CA GLY A 140 2.89 10.04 -35.16
C GLY A 140 3.08 10.21 -33.66
N VAL A 141 3.77 11.25 -33.17
CA VAL A 141 3.89 11.57 -31.75
C VAL A 141 2.55 11.92 -31.13
N LEU A 142 1.76 12.78 -31.81
CA LEU A 142 0.45 13.19 -31.28
C LEU A 142 -0.53 12.02 -31.21
N THR A 143 -0.63 11.22 -32.28
CA THR A 143 -1.50 10.04 -32.31
C THR A 143 -1.09 9.01 -31.26
N TYR A 144 0.21 8.74 -31.09
CA TYR A 144 0.74 7.86 -30.06
C TYR A 144 0.39 8.33 -28.66
N CYS A 145 0.66 9.60 -28.32
CA CYS A 145 0.36 10.14 -26.99
C CYS A 145 -1.14 10.12 -26.67
N ILE A 146 -2.01 10.40 -27.65
CA ILE A 146 -3.46 10.30 -27.50
C ILE A 146 -3.86 8.83 -27.28
N GLY A 147 -3.30 7.90 -28.07
CA GLY A 147 -3.57 6.47 -27.93
C GLY A 147 -3.18 5.93 -26.55
N ILE A 148 -1.98 6.26 -26.07
CA ILE A 148 -1.53 5.90 -24.72
C ILE A 148 -2.43 6.50 -23.64
N TRP A 149 -2.84 7.75 -23.78
CA TRP A 149 -3.76 8.38 -22.84
C TRP A 149 -5.12 7.66 -22.77
N LEU A 150 -5.69 7.29 -23.91
CA LEU A 150 -6.92 6.49 -23.98
C LEU A 150 -6.72 5.11 -23.31
N LEU A 151 -5.59 4.48 -23.53
CA LEU A 151 -5.27 3.20 -22.91
C LEU A 151 -5.18 3.30 -21.37
N ILE A 152 -4.61 4.39 -20.85
CA ILE A 152 -4.57 4.68 -19.42
C ILE A 152 -5.97 4.94 -18.85
N ILE A 153 -6.86 5.60 -19.61
CA ILE A 153 -8.28 5.77 -19.23
C ILE A 153 -8.98 4.42 -19.18
N PHE A 154 -8.74 3.53 -20.13
CA PHE A 154 -9.26 2.16 -20.10
C PHE A 154 -8.79 1.44 -18.81
N ASN A 155 -7.49 1.51 -18.51
CA ASN A 155 -6.93 0.90 -17.31
C ASN A 155 -7.51 1.50 -16.02
N ASN A 156 -7.83 2.81 -16.02
CA ASN A 156 -8.53 3.44 -14.91
C ASN A 156 -9.92 2.84 -14.68
N TYR A 157 -10.71 2.60 -15.73
CA TYR A 157 -12.01 1.95 -15.57
C TYR A 157 -11.90 0.48 -15.18
N TRP A 158 -10.87 -0.22 -15.66
CA TRP A 158 -10.55 -1.57 -15.21
C TRP A 158 -10.21 -1.60 -13.71
N TYR A 159 -9.33 -0.70 -13.27
CA TYR A 159 -9.00 -0.53 -11.85
C TYR A 159 -10.26 -0.25 -11.02
N LEU A 160 -11.11 0.65 -11.49
CA LEU A 160 -12.33 1.04 -10.79
C LEU A 160 -13.28 -0.14 -10.62
N LEU A 161 -13.43 -0.97 -11.66
CA LEU A 161 -14.22 -2.20 -11.64
C LEU A 161 -13.68 -3.17 -10.58
N CYS A 162 -12.41 -3.53 -10.67
CA CYS A 162 -11.78 -4.43 -9.72
C CYS A 162 -11.91 -3.92 -8.29
N ARG A 163 -11.64 -2.63 -8.08
CA ARG A 163 -11.74 -2.01 -6.75
C ARG A 163 -13.14 -2.05 -6.18
N THR A 164 -14.14 -1.75 -7.00
CA THR A 164 -15.56 -1.76 -6.58
C THR A 164 -16.02 -3.16 -6.21
N LEU A 165 -15.61 -4.18 -6.97
CA LEU A 165 -15.92 -5.57 -6.69
C LEU A 165 -15.20 -6.08 -5.42
N MET A 166 -13.94 -5.73 -5.25
CA MET A 166 -13.17 -6.06 -4.05
C MET A 166 -13.76 -5.43 -2.78
N ASP A 167 -14.39 -4.25 -2.88
CA ASP A 167 -15.10 -3.61 -1.77
C ASP A 167 -16.35 -4.39 -1.35
N GLU A 168 -16.98 -5.10 -2.27
CA GLU A 168 -18.14 -5.94 -1.98
C GLU A 168 -17.75 -7.27 -1.34
N ARG A 169 -16.81 -8.01 -1.98
CA ARG A 169 -16.36 -9.33 -1.51
C ARG A 169 -14.86 -9.50 -1.75
N ILE A 170 -14.15 -9.98 -0.75
CA ILE A 170 -12.70 -10.20 -0.80
C ILE A 170 -12.27 -11.18 -1.91
N TRP A 171 -13.12 -12.14 -2.26
CA TRP A 171 -12.84 -13.14 -3.31
C TRP A 171 -12.61 -12.52 -4.69
N TRP A 172 -13.14 -11.33 -4.96
CA TRP A 172 -12.89 -10.61 -6.20
C TRP A 172 -11.44 -10.14 -6.35
N PHE A 173 -10.63 -10.25 -5.30
CA PHE A 173 -9.18 -10.06 -5.40
C PHE A 173 -8.52 -11.08 -6.35
N LEU A 174 -9.11 -12.27 -6.51
CA LEU A 174 -8.62 -13.27 -7.46
C LEU A 174 -8.68 -12.80 -8.91
N LEU A 175 -9.58 -11.88 -9.25
CA LEU A 175 -9.75 -11.40 -10.64
C LEU A 175 -8.51 -10.63 -11.14
N PRO A 176 -8.02 -9.55 -10.49
CA PRO A 176 -6.77 -8.92 -10.89
C PRO A 176 -5.55 -9.85 -10.71
N VAL A 177 -5.53 -10.70 -9.70
CA VAL A 177 -4.44 -11.66 -9.48
C VAL A 177 -4.37 -12.68 -10.63
N ALA A 178 -5.49 -13.22 -11.09
CA ALA A 178 -5.53 -14.15 -12.22
C ALA A 178 -5.08 -13.47 -13.53
N LEU A 179 -5.54 -12.23 -13.79
CA LEU A 179 -5.15 -11.50 -14.99
C LEU A 179 -3.66 -11.18 -15.00
N TYR A 180 -3.16 -10.53 -13.94
CA TYR A 180 -1.75 -10.11 -13.89
C TYR A 180 -0.81 -11.29 -13.63
N GLY A 181 -1.26 -12.32 -12.92
CA GLY A 181 -0.55 -13.57 -12.77
C GLY A 181 -0.41 -14.33 -14.11
N GLY A 182 -1.47 -14.33 -14.94
CA GLY A 182 -1.43 -14.86 -16.30
C GLY A 182 -0.47 -14.09 -17.21
N ILE A 183 -0.47 -12.76 -17.13
CA ILE A 183 0.50 -11.91 -17.85
C ILE A 183 1.94 -12.20 -17.38
N ALA A 184 2.16 -12.34 -16.08
CA ALA A 184 3.48 -12.68 -15.55
C ALA A 184 3.92 -14.09 -15.95
N ALA A 185 3.01 -15.06 -15.99
CA ALA A 185 3.28 -16.40 -16.47
C ALA A 185 3.68 -16.42 -17.97
N ALA A 186 3.13 -15.51 -18.76
CA ALA A 186 3.48 -15.38 -20.17
C ALA A 186 4.94 -14.93 -20.42
N LEU A 187 5.60 -14.33 -19.39
CA LEU A 187 7.04 -14.00 -19.44
C LEU A 187 7.94 -15.24 -19.49
N PHE A 188 7.43 -16.37 -19.00
CA PHE A 188 8.16 -17.65 -19.02
C PHE A 188 7.95 -18.46 -20.32
N ILE A 189 7.14 -17.92 -21.26
CA ILE A 189 6.93 -18.54 -22.57
C ILE A 189 7.95 -17.94 -23.55
N PRO A 190 8.60 -18.76 -24.42
CA PRO A 190 9.64 -18.26 -25.36
C PRO A 190 9.15 -17.15 -26.27
N ASP A 191 10.10 -16.39 -26.82
CA ASP A 191 10.10 -15.10 -27.52
C ASP A 191 8.93 -14.69 -28.46
N ASN A 192 7.96 -15.54 -28.73
CA ASN A 192 6.81 -15.27 -29.60
C ASN A 192 5.46 -15.35 -28.88
N SER A 193 5.40 -14.90 -27.60
CA SER A 193 4.11 -14.93 -26.92
C SER A 193 3.11 -13.99 -27.61
N PRO A 194 1.86 -14.43 -27.86
CA PRO A 194 0.84 -13.62 -28.53
C PRO A 194 0.52 -12.33 -27.76
N ILE A 195 0.83 -12.29 -26.48
CA ILE A 195 0.61 -11.13 -25.60
C ILE A 195 1.57 -9.97 -25.97
N PHE A 196 2.85 -10.28 -26.19
CA PHE A 196 3.82 -9.26 -26.62
C PHE A 196 3.52 -8.78 -28.02
N ALA A 197 3.19 -9.69 -28.96
CA ALA A 197 2.77 -9.31 -30.31
C ALA A 197 1.54 -8.38 -30.29
N PHE A 198 0.54 -8.69 -29.48
CA PHE A 198 -0.64 -7.84 -29.32
C PHE A 198 -0.27 -6.45 -28.77
N SER A 199 0.63 -6.38 -27.78
CA SER A 199 1.08 -5.12 -27.20
C SER A 199 1.81 -4.24 -28.21
N VAL A 200 2.69 -4.83 -29.01
CA VAL A 200 3.42 -4.15 -30.08
C VAL A 200 2.45 -3.66 -31.16
N ASN A 201 1.57 -4.51 -31.68
CA ASN A 201 0.59 -4.15 -32.71
C ASN A 201 -0.33 -3.02 -32.25
N LEU A 202 -0.71 -3.00 -30.97
CA LEU A 202 -1.53 -1.94 -30.39
C LEU A 202 -0.77 -0.60 -30.35
N GLY A 203 0.50 -0.63 -29.90
CA GLY A 203 1.35 0.56 -29.88
C GLY A 203 1.65 1.10 -31.28
N GLU A 204 1.96 0.24 -32.24
CA GLU A 204 2.17 0.62 -33.62
C GLU A 204 0.90 1.16 -34.30
N GLY A 205 -0.26 0.58 -33.98
CA GLY A 205 -1.54 1.09 -34.43
C GLY A 205 -1.80 2.53 -33.95
N PHE A 206 -1.30 2.90 -32.75
CA PHE A 206 -1.37 4.30 -32.30
C PHE A 206 -0.38 5.19 -33.05
N ILE A 207 0.86 4.74 -33.28
CA ILE A 207 1.90 5.51 -33.97
C ILE A 207 1.47 5.79 -35.44
N THR A 208 0.94 4.77 -36.11
CA THR A 208 0.48 4.88 -37.51
C THR A 208 -0.86 5.61 -37.65
N GLY A 209 -1.53 5.93 -36.54
CA GLY A 209 -2.85 6.55 -36.55
C GLY A 209 -3.96 5.64 -37.11
N ASN A 210 -3.85 4.32 -36.96
CA ASN A 210 -4.82 3.37 -37.46
C ASN A 210 -6.18 3.56 -36.78
N ILE A 211 -7.17 3.96 -37.55
CA ILE A 211 -8.53 4.26 -37.08
C ILE A 211 -9.18 3.07 -36.39
N LEU A 212 -8.94 1.84 -36.86
CA LEU A 212 -9.47 0.63 -36.24
C LEU A 212 -8.95 0.44 -34.81
N THR A 213 -7.68 0.73 -34.56
CA THR A 213 -7.09 0.64 -33.21
C THR A 213 -7.74 1.64 -32.26
N PHE A 214 -7.93 2.88 -32.69
CA PHE A 214 -8.61 3.91 -31.89
C PHE A 214 -10.07 3.57 -31.61
N ILE A 215 -10.82 3.11 -32.61
CA ILE A 215 -12.21 2.67 -32.45
C ILE A 215 -12.27 1.50 -31.48
N GLY A 216 -11.38 0.52 -31.62
CA GLY A 216 -11.32 -0.64 -30.70
C GLY A 216 -11.12 -0.23 -29.25
N VAL A 217 -10.17 0.68 -28.97
CA VAL A 217 -9.91 1.17 -27.61
C VAL A 217 -11.07 2.02 -27.08
N LEU A 218 -11.66 2.90 -27.90
CA LEU A 218 -12.83 3.69 -27.51
C LEU A 218 -14.04 2.80 -27.18
N LEU A 219 -14.27 1.76 -27.96
CA LEU A 219 -15.32 0.79 -27.72
C LEU A 219 -15.05 0.01 -26.40
N ALA A 220 -13.82 -0.39 -26.17
CA ALA A 220 -13.43 -1.02 -24.91
C ALA A 220 -13.64 -0.10 -23.69
N ILE A 221 -13.30 1.20 -23.81
CA ILE A 221 -13.57 2.20 -22.77
C ILE A 221 -15.07 2.33 -22.53
N PHE A 222 -15.88 2.38 -23.59
CA PHE A 222 -17.34 2.50 -23.48
C PHE A 222 -17.97 1.26 -22.80
N ILE A 223 -17.52 0.06 -23.17
CA ILE A 223 -17.96 -1.19 -22.53
C ILE A 223 -17.61 -1.17 -21.03
N MET A 224 -16.37 -0.82 -20.69
CA MET A 224 -15.92 -0.75 -19.29
C MET A 224 -16.66 0.32 -18.50
N TRP A 225 -16.96 1.47 -19.13
CA TRP A 225 -17.78 2.52 -18.52
C TRP A 225 -19.18 2.01 -18.20
N PHE A 226 -19.81 1.31 -19.17
CA PHE A 226 -21.16 0.76 -18.99
C PHE A 226 -21.23 -0.33 -17.90
N ILE A 227 -20.24 -1.22 -17.87
CA ILE A 227 -20.12 -2.25 -16.81
C ILE A 227 -19.98 -1.59 -15.44
N ASN A 228 -19.07 -0.63 -15.29
CA ASN A 228 -18.88 0.11 -14.05
C ASN A 228 -20.16 0.83 -13.61
N ARG A 229 -20.86 1.48 -14.54
CA ARG A 229 -22.12 2.15 -14.28
C ARG A 229 -23.18 1.19 -13.71
N SER A 230 -23.35 0.04 -14.37
CA SER A 230 -24.33 -0.98 -13.96
C SER A 230 -24.02 -1.53 -12.56
N ILE A 231 -22.76 -1.89 -12.31
CA ILE A 231 -22.35 -2.44 -11.02
C ILE A 231 -22.46 -1.40 -9.91
N MET A 232 -22.05 -0.16 -10.15
CA MET A 232 -22.15 0.90 -9.16
C MET A 232 -23.62 1.23 -8.82
N GLN A 233 -24.50 1.25 -9.81
CA GLN A 233 -25.94 1.43 -9.58
C GLN A 233 -26.46 0.33 -8.65
N ARG A 234 -26.18 -0.93 -8.96
CA ARG A 234 -26.59 -2.08 -8.16
C ARG A 234 -26.08 -2.01 -6.72
N LEU A 235 -24.81 -1.64 -6.54
CA LEU A 235 -24.19 -1.55 -5.21
C LEU A 235 -24.77 -0.42 -4.37
N VAL A 236 -25.03 0.75 -4.96
CA VAL A 236 -25.66 1.87 -4.27
C VAL A 236 -27.06 1.49 -3.79
N TYR A 237 -27.86 0.78 -4.61
CA TYR A 237 -29.16 0.27 -4.19
C TYR A 237 -29.05 -0.77 -3.07
N ASN A 238 -28.11 -1.69 -3.17
CA ASN A 238 -27.88 -2.70 -2.15
C ASN A 238 -27.42 -2.10 -0.81
N GLU A 239 -26.58 -1.06 -0.81
CA GLU A 239 -26.18 -0.37 0.42
C GLU A 239 -27.35 0.38 1.09
N LEU A 240 -28.28 0.92 0.32
CA LEU A 240 -29.46 1.60 0.85
C LEU A 240 -30.51 0.62 1.40
N ASN A 241 -30.61 -0.55 0.79
CA ASN A 241 -31.55 -1.59 1.22
C ASN A 241 -30.99 -2.47 2.35
N LYS A 242 -29.72 -2.36 2.68
CA LYS A 242 -29.18 -2.95 3.91
C LYS A 242 -29.76 -2.16 5.08
N VAL A 243 -30.92 -2.58 5.54
CA VAL A 243 -31.34 -2.38 6.93
C VAL A 243 -30.17 -2.91 7.75
N GLU A 244 -29.58 -2.07 8.58
CA GLU A 244 -28.59 -2.55 9.54
C GLU A 244 -29.32 -3.62 10.36
N ASP A 245 -29.06 -4.89 10.04
CA ASP A 245 -29.38 -5.97 10.92
C ASP A 245 -28.57 -5.73 12.20
N THR A 246 -29.21 -4.99 13.10
CA THR A 246 -28.70 -4.70 14.45
C THR A 246 -28.67 -5.95 15.32
N THR A 247 -29.09 -7.10 14.81
CA THR A 247 -28.80 -8.38 15.41
C THR A 247 -27.30 -8.65 15.27
N VAL A 248 -26.56 -8.05 16.20
CA VAL A 248 -25.18 -8.46 16.48
C VAL A 248 -25.25 -9.94 16.84
N GLN A 249 -25.03 -10.82 15.85
CA GLN A 249 -24.70 -12.20 16.14
C GLN A 249 -23.44 -12.16 16.97
N VAL A 250 -23.62 -12.31 18.27
CA VAL A 250 -22.52 -12.49 19.22
C VAL A 250 -21.87 -13.83 18.82
N LYS A 251 -20.93 -13.76 17.89
CA LYS A 251 -20.09 -14.93 17.57
C LYS A 251 -19.43 -15.34 18.87
N THR A 252 -19.70 -16.56 19.30
CA THR A 252 -19.06 -17.19 20.45
C THR A 252 -17.57 -16.90 20.41
N VAL A 253 -17.11 -16.26 21.45
CA VAL A 253 -15.72 -15.81 21.54
C VAL A 253 -14.88 -17.04 21.78
N SER A 254 -13.93 -17.35 20.89
CA SER A 254 -12.92 -18.36 21.15
C SER A 254 -12.17 -17.97 22.42
N GLU A 255 -12.40 -18.76 23.47
CA GLU A 255 -11.69 -18.59 24.73
C GLU A 255 -10.31 -19.23 24.55
N TYR A 256 -9.28 -18.40 24.38
CA TYR A 256 -7.89 -18.85 24.35
C TYR A 256 -7.44 -19.23 25.77
N LYS A 257 -7.98 -20.33 26.33
CA LYS A 257 -7.78 -20.78 27.72
C LYS A 257 -6.31 -20.99 28.08
N PHE A 258 -5.45 -21.32 27.10
CA PHE A 258 -4.02 -21.46 27.32
C PHE A 258 -3.32 -20.18 27.78
N LEU A 259 -3.90 -19.00 27.51
CA LEU A 259 -3.36 -17.71 27.94
C LEU A 259 -3.64 -17.39 29.40
N ASP A 260 -4.57 -18.09 30.04
CA ASP A 260 -4.92 -17.89 31.47
C ASP A 260 -3.73 -18.16 32.37
N ARG A 261 -2.81 -19.02 31.96
CA ARG A 261 -1.56 -19.34 32.70
C ARG A 261 -0.63 -18.12 32.85
N TYR A 262 -0.76 -17.10 32.01
CA TYR A 262 0.10 -15.92 32.01
C TYR A 262 -0.50 -14.73 32.78
N GLY A 263 -1.62 -14.95 33.51
CA GLY A 263 -2.28 -13.92 34.32
C GLY A 263 -2.66 -12.69 33.52
N GLU A 264 -2.43 -11.50 34.08
CA GLU A 264 -2.80 -10.21 33.47
C GLU A 264 -2.22 -10.01 32.06
N ILE A 265 -0.98 -10.42 31.84
CA ILE A 265 -0.34 -10.32 30.50
C ILE A 265 -1.07 -11.20 29.49
N GLY A 266 -1.50 -12.40 29.88
CA GLY A 266 -2.28 -13.31 29.05
C GLY A 266 -3.63 -12.72 28.64
N GLU A 267 -4.29 -11.99 29.53
CA GLU A 267 -5.53 -11.29 29.23
C GLU A 267 -5.32 -10.18 28.17
N TYR A 268 -4.26 -9.37 28.30
CA TYR A 268 -3.96 -8.36 27.30
C TYR A 268 -3.53 -8.95 25.96
N ILE A 269 -2.80 -10.07 25.93
CA ILE A 269 -2.51 -10.80 24.69
C ILE A 269 -3.81 -11.30 24.05
N ARG A 270 -4.76 -11.83 24.84
CA ARG A 270 -6.07 -12.24 24.35
C ARG A 270 -6.88 -11.09 23.76
N LEU A 271 -6.88 -9.93 24.42
CA LEU A 271 -7.52 -8.71 23.92
C LEU A 271 -6.91 -8.25 22.60
N GLU A 272 -5.59 -8.27 22.47
CA GLU A 272 -4.89 -7.88 21.26
C GLU A 272 -5.17 -8.85 20.09
N LEU A 273 -5.15 -10.17 20.34
CA LEU A 273 -5.55 -11.17 19.35
C LEU A 273 -7.00 -10.97 18.89
N LYS A 274 -7.91 -10.71 19.83
CA LYS A 274 -9.31 -10.39 19.48
C LYS A 274 -9.40 -9.10 18.67
N LEU A 275 -8.62 -8.07 19.01
CA LEU A 275 -8.54 -6.83 18.26
C LEU A 275 -8.08 -7.07 16.81
N LEU A 276 -7.01 -7.82 16.61
CA LEU A 276 -6.47 -8.14 15.29
C LEU A 276 -7.43 -8.99 14.45
N LEU A 277 -8.07 -10.00 15.04
CA LEU A 277 -8.86 -10.97 14.29
C LEU A 277 -10.33 -10.55 14.07
N ARG A 278 -10.89 -9.69 14.94
CA ARG A 278 -12.30 -9.26 14.85
C ARG A 278 -12.48 -7.98 14.05
N ASN A 279 -11.56 -7.04 14.14
CA ASN A 279 -11.70 -5.74 13.47
C ASN A 279 -11.29 -5.82 11.99
N LYS A 280 -12.15 -5.30 11.12
CA LYS A 280 -11.95 -5.34 9.66
C LYS A 280 -10.63 -4.71 9.23
N VAL A 281 -10.27 -3.59 9.85
CA VAL A 281 -9.05 -2.85 9.52
C VAL A 281 -7.79 -3.61 9.92
N CYS A 282 -7.75 -4.11 11.16
CA CYS A 282 -6.62 -4.87 11.68
C CYS A 282 -6.42 -6.19 10.92
N LYS A 283 -7.54 -6.87 10.64
CA LYS A 283 -7.54 -8.11 9.86
C LYS A 283 -7.02 -7.90 8.42
N LYS A 284 -7.42 -6.80 7.78
CA LYS A 284 -6.88 -6.43 6.46
C LYS A 284 -5.37 -6.19 6.53
N SER A 285 -4.91 -5.42 7.52
CA SER A 285 -3.48 -5.16 7.69
C SER A 285 -2.70 -6.46 7.89
N LEU A 286 -3.22 -7.38 8.70
CA LEU A 286 -2.63 -8.71 8.90
C LEU A 286 -2.50 -9.48 7.59
N TYR A 287 -3.58 -9.57 6.79
CA TYR A 287 -3.54 -10.27 5.52
C TYR A 287 -2.59 -9.62 4.51
N ASN A 288 -2.62 -8.30 4.38
CA ASN A 288 -1.73 -7.59 3.46
C ASN A 288 -0.26 -7.81 3.82
N ILE A 289 0.09 -7.73 5.10
CA ILE A 289 1.46 -7.92 5.58
C ILE A 289 1.89 -9.36 5.31
N THR A 290 1.06 -10.32 5.68
CA THR A 290 1.38 -11.75 5.46
C THR A 290 1.53 -12.05 3.97
N ALA A 291 0.68 -11.48 3.11
CA ALA A 291 0.80 -11.65 1.65
C ALA A 291 2.09 -11.05 1.09
N VAL A 292 2.50 -9.88 1.55
CA VAL A 292 3.76 -9.23 1.14
C VAL A 292 4.97 -10.06 1.60
N VAL A 293 4.97 -10.49 2.86
CA VAL A 293 6.05 -11.32 3.43
C VAL A 293 6.16 -12.65 2.70
N LEU A 294 5.02 -13.27 2.38
CA LEU A 294 4.96 -14.53 1.61
C LEU A 294 5.51 -14.32 0.19
N ALA A 295 5.09 -13.26 -0.50
CA ALA A 295 5.57 -12.95 -1.84
C ALA A 295 7.09 -12.75 -1.88
N PHE A 296 7.63 -11.94 -0.98
CA PHE A 296 9.09 -11.75 -0.89
C PHE A 296 9.82 -13.02 -0.50
N SER A 297 9.29 -13.81 0.43
CA SER A 297 9.89 -15.09 0.83
C SER A 297 9.96 -16.07 -0.35
N LEU A 298 8.90 -16.15 -1.17
CA LEU A 298 8.89 -16.99 -2.36
C LEU A 298 9.88 -16.50 -3.43
N ILE A 299 9.92 -15.19 -3.71
CA ILE A 299 10.85 -14.60 -4.68
C ILE A 299 12.29 -14.85 -4.24
N ILE A 300 12.63 -14.61 -2.98
CA ILE A 300 13.98 -14.82 -2.45
C ILE A 300 14.37 -16.31 -2.49
N SER A 301 13.42 -17.22 -2.24
CA SER A 301 13.69 -18.65 -2.15
C SER A 301 13.81 -19.33 -3.51
N PHE A 302 13.07 -18.88 -4.53
CA PHE A 302 12.94 -19.60 -5.80
C PHE A 302 13.40 -18.80 -7.02
N SER A 303 13.71 -17.50 -6.89
CA SER A 303 14.13 -16.64 -7.99
C SER A 303 15.54 -16.11 -7.80
N ASP A 304 16.28 -15.93 -8.90
CA ASP A 304 17.60 -15.31 -8.95
C ASP A 304 17.54 -13.78 -9.20
N LEU A 305 16.33 -13.19 -9.13
CA LEU A 305 16.11 -11.75 -9.30
C LEU A 305 16.94 -10.88 -8.34
N TYR A 306 17.24 -11.40 -7.15
CA TYR A 306 17.99 -10.69 -6.13
C TYR A 306 19.25 -11.46 -5.78
N GLU A 307 20.41 -10.85 -5.99
CA GLU A 307 21.72 -11.41 -5.65
C GLU A 307 22.53 -10.47 -4.74
N GLY A 308 23.46 -11.04 -3.99
CA GLY A 308 24.38 -10.26 -3.15
C GLY A 308 23.70 -9.34 -2.15
N GLY A 309 24.04 -8.05 -2.16
CA GLY A 309 23.51 -7.04 -1.23
C GLY A 309 22.03 -6.77 -1.36
N SER A 310 21.45 -6.92 -2.54
CA SER A 310 19.99 -6.75 -2.74
C SER A 310 19.20 -7.87 -2.08
N ARG A 311 19.69 -9.10 -2.10
CA ARG A 311 19.07 -10.23 -1.38
C ARG A 311 19.06 -9.99 0.12
N ASP A 312 20.19 -9.57 0.68
CA ASP A 312 20.30 -9.24 2.10
C ASP A 312 19.34 -8.13 2.54
N PHE A 313 19.17 -7.11 1.69
CA PHE A 313 18.21 -6.04 1.90
C PHE A 313 16.77 -6.58 1.98
N PHE A 314 16.35 -7.44 1.03
CA PHE A 314 14.99 -7.97 1.03
C PHE A 314 14.73 -8.99 2.14
N VAL A 315 15.74 -9.74 2.55
CA VAL A 315 15.65 -10.59 3.75
C VAL A 315 15.41 -9.73 4.98
N LEU A 316 16.20 -8.68 5.19
CA LEU A 316 16.00 -7.71 6.28
C LEU A 316 14.61 -7.08 6.22
N TYR A 317 14.20 -6.62 5.03
CA TYR A 317 12.90 -5.99 4.79
C TYR A 317 11.75 -6.89 5.23
N ASN A 318 11.83 -8.18 4.94
CA ASN A 318 10.80 -9.16 5.28
C ASN A 318 10.52 -9.26 6.79
N TYR A 319 11.56 -9.20 7.62
CA TYR A 319 11.40 -9.19 9.08
C TYR A 319 10.94 -7.83 9.61
N ILE A 320 11.52 -6.75 9.11
CA ILE A 320 11.23 -5.40 9.61
C ILE A 320 9.81 -4.95 9.26
N ILE A 321 9.34 -5.18 8.03
CA ILE A 321 8.03 -4.71 7.58
C ILE A 321 6.91 -5.29 8.44
N PHE A 322 7.06 -6.55 8.85
CA PHE A 322 6.08 -7.20 9.71
C PHE A 322 5.94 -6.46 11.05
N GLY A 323 7.05 -6.11 11.69
CA GLY A 323 7.06 -5.35 12.93
C GLY A 323 6.58 -3.91 12.77
N ILE A 324 7.07 -3.20 11.77
CA ILE A 324 6.75 -1.77 11.56
C ILE A 324 5.25 -1.59 11.33
N LEU A 325 4.63 -2.39 10.48
CA LEU A 325 3.22 -2.21 10.14
C LEU A 325 2.28 -2.47 11.32
N PHE A 326 2.63 -3.38 12.23
CA PHE A 326 1.86 -3.61 13.44
C PHE A 326 2.13 -2.59 14.55
N LEU A 327 3.38 -2.15 14.68
CA LEU A 327 3.78 -1.23 15.74
C LEU A 327 3.62 0.25 15.36
N SER A 328 3.52 0.57 14.06
CA SER A 328 3.28 1.95 13.63
C SER A 328 2.00 2.55 14.25
N PRO A 329 0.85 1.84 14.31
CA PRO A 329 -0.35 2.33 14.96
C PRO A 329 -0.39 2.07 16.47
N LEU A 330 0.74 1.86 17.13
CA LEU A 330 0.82 1.59 18.56
C LEU A 330 0.07 2.67 19.36
N MET A 331 -0.83 2.28 20.26
CA MET A 331 -1.80 3.10 21.01
C MET A 331 -2.89 3.79 20.19
N SER A 332 -2.85 3.77 18.85
CA SER A 332 -3.88 4.42 18.03
C SER A 332 -5.20 3.65 17.98
N TYR A 333 -5.17 2.34 18.08
CA TYR A 333 -6.37 1.52 18.19
C TYR A 333 -7.00 1.64 19.58
N GLU A 334 -6.17 1.65 20.62
CA GLU A 334 -6.56 1.82 22.02
C GLU A 334 -7.09 3.22 22.28
N GLY A 335 -6.69 4.20 21.47
CA GLY A 335 -7.23 5.55 21.50
C GLY A 335 -8.76 5.59 21.50
N ASN A 336 -9.45 4.59 20.94
CA ASN A 336 -10.92 4.51 20.95
C ASN A 336 -11.52 4.26 22.36
N TYR A 337 -10.78 3.61 23.26
CA TYR A 337 -11.23 3.28 24.61
C TYR A 337 -10.18 3.65 25.70
N ILE A 338 -9.33 4.61 25.38
CA ILE A 338 -8.22 5.03 26.25
C ILE A 338 -8.68 5.50 27.63
N ASP A 339 -9.88 6.11 27.71
CA ASP A 339 -10.44 6.62 28.95
C ASP A 339 -10.63 5.50 29.98
N GLY A 340 -11.13 4.33 29.52
CA GLY A 340 -11.25 3.14 30.33
C GLY A 340 -9.90 2.52 30.74
N LEU A 341 -8.88 2.60 29.87
CA LEU A 341 -7.54 2.14 30.18
C LEU A 341 -6.84 3.05 31.19
N MET A 342 -7.09 4.36 31.13
CA MET A 342 -6.47 5.33 32.04
C MET A 342 -7.05 5.30 33.45
N SER A 343 -8.25 4.77 33.65
CA SER A 343 -8.83 4.55 34.98
C SER A 343 -8.00 3.55 35.80
N ARG A 344 -7.28 2.64 35.15
CA ARG A 344 -6.40 1.64 35.75
C ARG A 344 -4.95 1.87 35.28
N LYS A 345 -4.16 2.64 36.01
CA LYS A 345 -2.80 3.04 35.62
C LYS A 345 -1.87 1.87 35.27
N GLU A 346 -1.92 0.80 36.04
CA GLU A 346 -1.05 -0.37 35.92
C GLU A 346 -1.31 -1.17 34.65
N SER A 347 -2.53 -1.12 34.13
CA SER A 347 -2.94 -1.87 32.94
C SER A 347 -2.18 -1.44 31.66
N ILE A 348 -1.71 -0.21 31.57
CA ILE A 348 -0.97 0.27 30.39
C ILE A 348 0.41 -0.35 30.27
N TYR A 349 1.11 -0.56 31.39
CA TYR A 349 2.41 -1.25 31.37
C TYR A 349 2.25 -2.70 30.92
N SER A 350 1.27 -3.41 31.49
CA SER A 350 0.94 -4.78 31.13
C SER A 350 0.49 -4.89 29.66
N LEU A 351 -0.28 -3.92 29.15
CA LEU A 351 -0.65 -3.83 27.75
C LEU A 351 0.58 -3.67 26.81
N LEU A 352 1.48 -2.75 27.12
CA LEU A 352 2.71 -2.55 26.32
C LEU A 352 3.57 -3.81 26.31
N ARG A 353 3.69 -4.48 27.45
CA ARG A 353 4.42 -5.73 27.58
C ARG A 353 3.77 -6.86 26.80
N ALA A 354 2.46 -6.98 26.86
CA ALA A 354 1.70 -7.96 26.09
C ALA A 354 1.88 -7.77 24.57
N LYS A 355 1.82 -6.53 24.09
CA LYS A 355 2.09 -6.19 22.68
C LYS A 355 3.52 -6.56 22.28
N TYR A 356 4.50 -6.23 23.11
CA TYR A 356 5.89 -6.58 22.83
C TYR A 356 6.07 -8.10 22.67
N ILE A 357 5.53 -8.88 23.58
CA ILE A 357 5.62 -10.35 23.52
C ILE A 357 4.90 -10.88 22.27
N LEU A 358 3.65 -10.46 22.04
CA LEU A 358 2.85 -10.94 20.94
C LEU A 358 3.52 -10.66 19.58
N TYR A 359 3.96 -9.43 19.36
CA TYR A 359 4.58 -9.06 18.08
C TYR A 359 6.00 -9.64 17.91
N SER A 360 6.72 -9.89 19.01
CA SER A 360 7.98 -10.63 18.95
C SER A 360 7.78 -12.09 18.53
N LEU A 361 6.76 -12.75 19.09
CA LEU A 361 6.38 -14.11 18.67
C LEU A 361 5.87 -14.16 17.22
N ALA A 362 5.20 -13.13 16.77
CA ALA A 362 4.70 -13.06 15.38
C ALA A 362 5.83 -13.06 14.33
N LEU A 363 7.06 -12.70 14.68
CA LEU A 363 8.23 -12.80 13.80
C LEU A 363 8.64 -14.24 13.46
N ILE A 364 8.09 -15.23 14.15
CA ILE A 364 8.23 -16.63 13.77
C ILE A 364 7.59 -16.89 12.40
N ILE A 365 6.56 -16.13 12.01
CA ILE A 365 5.89 -16.27 10.71
C ILE A 365 6.87 -15.99 9.55
N PRO A 366 7.51 -14.81 9.42
CA PRO A 366 8.50 -14.60 8.36
C PRO A 366 9.68 -15.57 8.46
N PHE A 367 10.07 -16.01 9.66
CA PHE A 367 11.13 -17.00 9.81
C PHE A 367 10.75 -18.34 9.16
N ILE A 368 9.55 -18.87 9.42
CA ILE A 368 9.04 -20.11 8.81
C ILE A 368 8.94 -19.96 7.29
N LEU A 369 8.46 -18.82 6.81
CA LEU A 369 8.33 -18.56 5.37
C LEU A 369 9.68 -18.45 4.65
N MET A 370 10.77 -18.18 5.37
CA MET A 370 12.14 -18.14 4.81
C MET A 370 12.85 -19.50 4.83
N ILE A 371 12.27 -20.55 5.46
CA ILE A 371 12.87 -21.88 5.50
C ILE A 371 13.19 -22.43 4.09
N PRO A 372 12.33 -22.33 3.07
CA PRO A 372 12.69 -22.76 1.73
C PRO A 372 13.97 -22.10 1.19
N GLY A 373 14.15 -20.82 1.45
CA GLY A 373 15.36 -20.07 1.07
C GLY A 373 16.62 -20.54 1.81
N MET A 374 16.47 -21.02 3.04
CA MET A 374 17.59 -21.60 3.81
C MET A 374 17.93 -23.00 3.27
N VAL A 375 16.93 -23.82 2.94
CA VAL A 375 17.11 -25.17 2.38
C VAL A 375 17.76 -25.12 0.99
N THR A 376 17.38 -24.15 0.17
CA THR A 376 18.00 -23.95 -1.16
C THR A 376 19.41 -23.34 -1.09
N GLY A 377 19.92 -23.04 0.11
CA GLY A 377 21.24 -22.44 0.30
C GLY A 377 21.37 -20.97 -0.14
N ARG A 378 20.27 -20.35 -0.57
CA ARG A 378 20.25 -18.96 -1.03
C ARG A 378 20.38 -17.94 0.10
N VAL A 379 19.90 -18.29 1.28
CA VAL A 379 19.95 -17.42 2.48
C VAL A 379 20.58 -18.21 3.63
N SER A 380 21.52 -17.57 4.35
CA SER A 380 22.12 -18.20 5.53
C SER A 380 21.11 -18.30 6.68
N ALA A 381 21.00 -19.49 7.27
CA ALA A 381 20.17 -19.72 8.44
C ALA A 381 20.60 -18.80 9.62
N LEU A 382 21.90 -18.61 9.80
CA LEU A 382 22.46 -17.70 10.81
C LEU A 382 22.00 -16.27 10.61
N GLN A 383 21.92 -15.80 9.37
CA GLN A 383 21.41 -14.48 9.04
C GLN A 383 19.93 -14.32 9.39
N CYS A 384 19.11 -15.33 9.10
CA CYS A 384 17.68 -15.30 9.47
C CYS A 384 17.47 -15.31 10.99
N ILE A 385 18.26 -16.08 11.72
CA ILE A 385 18.24 -16.09 13.20
C ILE A 385 18.69 -14.74 13.75
N SER A 386 19.72 -14.13 13.15
CA SER A 386 20.15 -12.80 13.57
C SER A 386 19.05 -11.75 13.46
N TRP A 387 18.26 -11.76 12.38
CA TRP A 387 17.10 -10.85 12.24
C TRP A 387 15.95 -11.18 13.18
N LEU A 388 15.70 -12.47 13.43
CA LEU A 388 14.67 -12.90 14.40
C LEU A 388 14.94 -12.37 15.80
N ILE A 389 16.22 -12.18 16.17
CA ILE A 389 16.63 -11.67 17.47
C ILE A 389 16.83 -10.14 17.46
N PHE A 390 17.41 -9.60 16.40
CA PHE A 390 17.72 -8.18 16.30
C PHE A 390 16.46 -7.30 16.19
N VAL A 391 15.47 -7.73 15.41
CA VAL A 391 14.25 -6.94 15.18
C VAL A 391 13.46 -6.71 16.47
N PRO A 392 13.11 -7.74 17.28
CA PRO A 392 12.39 -7.51 18.54
C PRO A 392 13.24 -6.76 19.57
N GLY A 393 14.56 -6.81 19.47
CA GLY A 393 15.44 -6.01 20.31
C GLY A 393 15.47 -4.55 19.88
N CYS A 394 16.26 -4.24 18.87
CA CYS A 394 16.60 -2.88 18.46
C CYS A 394 15.47 -2.15 17.73
N VAL A 395 14.82 -2.80 16.74
CA VAL A 395 13.78 -2.14 15.94
C VAL A 395 12.55 -1.86 16.81
N TYR A 396 12.11 -2.81 17.63
CA TYR A 396 10.95 -2.60 18.49
C TYR A 396 11.22 -1.57 19.58
N PHE A 397 12.43 -1.49 20.10
CA PHE A 397 12.81 -0.39 21.00
C PHE A 397 12.52 0.98 20.38
N CYS A 398 12.93 1.18 19.13
CA CYS A 398 12.64 2.42 18.38
C CYS A 398 11.13 2.61 18.18
N MET A 399 10.41 1.57 17.75
CA MET A 399 8.98 1.66 17.45
C MET A 399 8.12 1.90 18.71
N PHE A 400 8.48 1.35 19.85
CA PHE A 400 7.74 1.59 21.09
C PHE A 400 7.83 3.03 21.60
N GLN A 401 8.78 3.84 21.11
CA GLN A 401 8.78 5.29 21.37
C GLN A 401 7.51 5.96 20.81
N LEU A 402 6.88 5.39 19.77
CA LEU A 402 5.61 5.86 19.23
C LEU A 402 4.47 5.84 20.26
N ALA A 403 4.48 4.91 21.20
CA ALA A 403 3.48 4.85 22.26
C ALA A 403 3.37 6.16 23.03
N VAL A 404 4.50 6.85 23.24
CA VAL A 404 4.55 8.13 23.98
C VAL A 404 3.97 9.30 23.20
N TYR A 405 4.07 9.26 21.85
CA TYR A 405 3.81 10.40 20.98
C TYR A 405 2.55 10.24 20.13
N ASN A 406 2.05 9.01 19.95
CA ASN A 406 0.80 8.78 19.23
C ASN A 406 -0.39 9.30 20.05
N ASN A 407 -1.14 10.21 19.44
CA ASN A 407 -2.32 10.84 20.03
C ASN A 407 -3.51 10.88 19.07
N LYS A 408 -3.49 10.06 18.03
CA LYS A 408 -4.57 9.96 17.05
C LYS A 408 -5.20 8.58 17.08
N THR A 409 -6.53 8.55 17.12
CA THR A 409 -7.31 7.32 17.02
C THR A 409 -7.37 6.79 15.60
N LEU A 410 -7.40 5.48 15.46
CA LEU A 410 -7.69 4.78 14.22
C LEU A 410 -9.09 4.17 14.30
N ASN A 411 -9.89 4.42 13.26
CA ASN A 411 -11.24 3.89 13.20
C ASN A 411 -11.21 2.39 12.89
N LEU A 412 -11.63 1.57 13.84
CA LEU A 412 -11.59 0.11 13.76
C LEU A 412 -12.55 -0.48 12.73
N ASN A 413 -13.66 0.24 12.45
CA ASN A 413 -14.74 -0.20 11.57
C ASN A 413 -14.72 0.48 10.19
N ALA A 414 -13.64 1.16 9.83
CA ALA A 414 -13.52 1.75 8.50
C ALA A 414 -13.64 0.66 7.41
N LYS A 415 -14.20 1.03 6.25
CA LYS A 415 -14.27 0.11 5.09
C LYS A 415 -12.87 -0.37 4.72
N MET A 416 -12.76 -1.64 4.31
CA MET A 416 -11.48 -2.28 3.97
C MET A 416 -10.62 -1.51 2.96
N THR A 417 -11.24 -0.68 2.14
CA THR A 417 -10.61 0.10 1.07
C THR A 417 -10.46 1.58 1.39
N GLY A 418 -11.00 2.01 2.54
CA GLY A 418 -10.86 3.40 2.99
C GLY A 418 -9.40 3.74 3.27
N ARG A 419 -8.92 4.87 2.72
CA ARG A 419 -7.62 5.44 3.07
C ARG A 419 -7.69 5.91 4.52
N GLN A 420 -7.02 5.21 5.41
CA GLN A 420 -6.81 5.71 6.76
C GLN A 420 -5.62 6.67 6.72
N ASN A 421 -5.84 7.91 7.11
CA ASN A 421 -4.75 8.87 7.34
C ASN A 421 -4.05 8.51 8.64
N VAL A 422 -3.19 7.50 8.58
CA VAL A 422 -2.55 6.89 9.75
C VAL A 422 -1.28 7.62 10.16
N GLY A 423 -0.65 8.39 9.27
CA GLY A 423 0.69 8.92 9.54
C GLY A 423 0.69 10.35 10.07
N THR A 424 1.17 10.54 11.27
CA THR A 424 1.78 11.83 11.66
C THR A 424 3.20 11.88 11.07
N GLY A 425 3.73 13.09 10.80
CA GLY A 425 5.12 13.22 10.31
C GLY A 425 6.12 12.52 11.22
N LEU A 426 5.88 12.51 12.54
CA LEU A 426 6.70 11.82 13.52
C LEU A 426 6.62 10.28 13.38
N GLN A 427 5.44 9.71 13.11
CA GLN A 427 5.30 8.27 12.85
C GLN A 427 6.10 7.84 11.63
N ASN A 428 6.03 8.63 10.54
CA ASN A 428 6.78 8.36 9.33
C ASN A 428 8.29 8.44 9.58
N LEU A 429 8.74 9.44 10.35
CA LEU A 429 10.15 9.60 10.69
C LEU A 429 10.67 8.44 11.55
N ILE A 430 9.94 8.02 12.58
CA ILE A 430 10.34 6.88 13.43
C ILE A 430 10.30 5.58 12.63
N SER A 431 9.31 5.38 11.77
CA SER A 431 9.24 4.21 10.89
C SER A 431 10.40 4.19 9.88
N ALA A 432 10.75 5.33 9.30
CA ALA A 432 11.90 5.45 8.42
C ALA A 432 13.22 5.18 9.17
N GLY A 433 13.37 5.68 10.40
CA GLY A 433 14.51 5.37 11.27
C GLY A 433 14.58 3.90 11.66
N ALA A 434 13.44 3.31 12.03
CA ALA A 434 13.35 1.88 12.37
C ALA A 434 13.71 0.95 11.20
N PHE A 435 13.60 1.43 9.97
CA PHE A 435 14.05 0.73 8.77
C PHE A 435 15.49 1.08 8.39
N GLY A 436 15.82 2.37 8.35
CA GLY A 436 17.13 2.87 7.87
C GLY A 436 18.29 2.53 8.80
N VAL A 437 18.08 2.60 10.14
CA VAL A 437 19.16 2.29 11.11
C VAL A 437 19.64 0.85 11.00
N PRO A 438 18.76 -0.19 11.00
CA PRO A 438 19.19 -1.58 10.79
C PRO A 438 19.92 -1.79 9.46
N LEU A 439 19.46 -1.12 8.40
CA LEU A 439 20.06 -1.20 7.10
C LEU A 439 21.51 -0.67 7.10
N LEU A 440 21.69 0.53 7.65
CA LEU A 440 23.02 1.16 7.78
C LEU A 440 23.94 0.32 8.67
N LEU A 441 23.42 -0.21 9.79
CA LEU A 441 24.19 -1.11 10.66
C LEU A 441 24.62 -2.38 9.92
N MET A 442 23.71 -3.01 9.18
CA MET A 442 24.02 -4.22 8.42
C MET A 442 25.14 -3.98 7.40
N PHE A 443 24.97 -2.96 6.55
CA PHE A 443 25.97 -2.69 5.50
C PHE A 443 27.29 -2.16 6.10
N GLY A 444 27.22 -1.32 7.12
CA GLY A 444 28.40 -0.82 7.82
C GLY A 444 29.20 -1.94 8.50
N LEU A 445 28.52 -2.83 9.23
CA LEU A 445 29.17 -3.97 9.87
C LEU A 445 29.74 -4.95 8.83
N LYS A 446 29.02 -5.22 7.72
CA LYS A 446 29.55 -6.07 6.65
C LYS A 446 30.81 -5.50 6.00
N ALA A 447 30.88 -4.17 5.85
CA ALA A 447 32.06 -3.50 5.31
C ALA A 447 33.25 -3.53 6.28
N MET A 448 33.00 -3.42 7.60
CA MET A 448 34.06 -3.31 8.62
C MET A 448 34.58 -4.67 9.10
N VAL A 449 33.69 -5.64 9.32
CA VAL A 449 33.99 -6.89 10.03
C VAL A 449 33.79 -8.14 9.14
N GLY A 450 33.20 -7.95 7.98
CA GLY A 450 32.94 -9.05 7.03
C GLY A 450 31.57 -9.72 7.21
N LYS A 451 31.21 -10.57 6.24
CA LYS A 451 29.86 -11.19 6.16
C LYS A 451 29.60 -12.25 7.24
N GLU A 452 30.62 -12.94 7.68
CA GLU A 452 30.47 -14.06 8.63
C GLU A 452 30.29 -13.61 10.08
N VAL A 453 30.95 -12.52 10.48
CA VAL A 453 30.92 -12.02 11.85
C VAL A 453 29.70 -11.10 12.09
N THR A 454 29.22 -10.41 11.07
CA THR A 454 28.09 -9.48 11.16
C THR A 454 26.84 -10.09 11.84
N PRO A 455 26.37 -11.31 11.51
CA PRO A 455 25.20 -11.90 12.17
C PRO A 455 25.37 -12.09 13.67
N TRP A 456 26.57 -12.44 14.12
CA TRP A 456 26.86 -12.63 15.56
C TRP A 456 26.82 -11.32 16.34
N ILE A 457 27.31 -10.24 15.75
CA ILE A 457 27.22 -8.90 16.36
C ILE A 457 25.75 -8.46 16.44
N LEU A 458 24.97 -8.69 15.39
CA LEU A 458 23.53 -8.37 15.38
C LEU A 458 22.78 -9.17 16.45
N ILE A 459 23.09 -10.46 16.63
CA ILE A 459 22.54 -11.28 17.70
C ILE A 459 22.90 -10.69 19.08
N GLY A 460 24.15 -10.32 19.28
CA GLY A 460 24.60 -9.71 20.54
C GLY A 460 23.85 -8.43 20.87
N ILE A 461 23.73 -7.51 19.91
CA ILE A 461 22.95 -6.27 20.06
C ILE A 461 21.49 -6.58 20.34
N GLY A 462 20.87 -7.46 19.56
CA GLY A 462 19.46 -7.85 19.73
C GLY A 462 19.18 -8.43 21.11
N LEU A 463 20.01 -9.35 21.59
CA LEU A 463 19.90 -9.96 22.93
C LEU A 463 20.04 -8.90 24.03
N ALA A 464 20.99 -7.98 23.93
CA ALA A 464 21.15 -6.91 24.91
C ALA A 464 19.85 -6.08 25.05
N PHE A 465 19.21 -5.70 23.96
CA PHE A 465 17.94 -4.98 23.99
C PHE A 465 16.77 -5.84 24.46
N ILE A 466 16.73 -7.14 24.16
CA ILE A 466 15.70 -8.06 24.67
C ILE A 466 15.82 -8.23 26.18
N ILE A 467 17.03 -8.44 26.71
CA ILE A 467 17.27 -8.60 28.14
C ILE A 467 16.88 -7.32 28.89
N THR A 468 17.23 -6.16 28.34
CA THR A 468 16.89 -4.85 28.91
C THR A 468 15.44 -4.40 28.62
N SER A 469 14.64 -5.23 27.95
CA SER A 469 13.26 -4.87 27.50
C SER A 469 12.36 -4.43 28.64
N ARG A 470 12.46 -5.03 29.82
CA ARG A 470 11.69 -4.63 31.02
C ARG A 470 12.00 -3.18 31.43
N TRP A 471 13.25 -2.75 31.35
CA TRP A 471 13.69 -1.41 31.77
C TRP A 471 13.24 -0.34 30.76
N TRP A 472 13.48 -0.55 29.47
CA TRP A 472 13.10 0.45 28.50
C TRP A 472 11.58 0.50 28.26
N LEU A 473 10.82 -0.61 28.38
CA LEU A 473 9.35 -0.58 28.36
C LEU A 473 8.80 0.19 29.57
N ARG A 474 9.41 0.05 30.74
CA ARG A 474 9.04 0.82 31.92
C ARG A 474 9.33 2.32 31.73
N ASN A 475 10.43 2.66 31.09
CA ASN A 475 10.75 4.06 30.72
C ASN A 475 9.69 4.63 29.76
N VAL A 476 9.32 3.88 28.71
CA VAL A 476 8.26 4.26 27.77
C VAL A 476 6.94 4.49 28.52
N TYR A 477 6.57 3.60 29.43
CA TYR A 477 5.39 3.74 30.26
C TYR A 477 5.43 5.02 31.13
N HIS A 478 6.52 5.30 31.83
CA HIS A 478 6.64 6.52 32.63
C HIS A 478 6.55 7.80 31.80
N ARG A 479 7.17 7.82 30.62
CA ARG A 479 7.09 8.96 29.70
C ARG A 479 5.68 9.12 29.13
N PHE A 480 4.99 8.03 28.82
CA PHE A 480 3.60 8.04 28.39
C PHE A 480 2.69 8.61 29.49
N MET A 481 2.86 8.18 30.72
CA MET A 481 2.06 8.66 31.86
C MET A 481 2.30 10.15 32.17
N LYS A 482 3.52 10.67 31.98
CA LYS A 482 3.79 12.10 32.07
C LYS A 482 3.00 12.93 31.06
N ARG A 483 2.77 12.36 29.86
CA ARG A 483 2.04 13.03 28.76
C ARG A 483 0.56 12.64 28.69
N ARG A 484 0.04 11.88 29.64
CA ARG A 484 -1.29 11.26 29.57
C ARG A 484 -2.41 12.23 29.19
N TYR A 485 -2.48 13.39 29.84
CA TYR A 485 -3.53 14.38 29.59
C TYR A 485 -3.48 14.91 28.16
N LYS A 486 -2.30 15.28 27.68
CA LYS A 486 -2.11 15.75 26.29
C LYS A 486 -2.44 14.67 25.27
N ASN A 487 -2.11 13.42 25.58
CA ASN A 487 -2.43 12.29 24.68
C ASN A 487 -3.93 12.01 24.70
N MET A 488 -4.59 12.05 25.86
CA MET A 488 -6.05 11.88 26.00
C MET A 488 -6.82 12.97 25.22
N GLU A 489 -6.43 14.24 25.36
CA GLU A 489 -6.99 15.36 24.59
C GLU A 489 -6.85 15.11 23.07
N GLY A 490 -5.66 14.74 22.61
CA GLY A 490 -5.44 14.42 21.20
C GLY A 490 -6.27 13.23 20.70
N PHE A 491 -6.43 12.17 21.50
CA PHE A 491 -7.31 11.06 21.18
C PHE A 491 -8.78 11.48 21.12
N HIS A 492 -9.23 12.31 22.06
CA HIS A 492 -10.59 12.82 22.10
C HIS A 492 -10.88 13.68 20.86
N ASP A 493 -10.01 14.64 20.53
CA ASP A 493 -10.12 15.48 19.32
C ASP A 493 -10.16 14.66 18.03
N SER A 494 -9.44 13.56 17.98
CA SER A 494 -9.38 12.70 16.80
C SER A 494 -10.60 11.79 16.64
N ARG A 495 -11.36 11.50 17.71
CA ARG A 495 -12.63 10.76 17.66
C ARG A 495 -13.79 11.60 17.14
N GLN A 496 -13.78 12.91 17.42
CA GLN A 496 -14.86 13.83 17.02
C GLN A 496 -14.78 14.25 15.55
N LYS A 497 -13.70 13.93 14.86
CA LYS A 497 -13.46 14.19 13.42
C LYS A 497 -13.62 12.95 12.57
#